data_f74ee6b41cff7a6c20cded3bc9c73a4e
#
_entry.id   f74ee6b41cff7a6c20cded3bc9c73a4e
#
_cell.length_a   1.000
_cell.length_b   1.000
_cell.length_c   1.000
_cell.angle_alpha   90.00
_cell.angle_beta   90.00
_cell.angle_gamma   90.00
#
_symmetry.space_group_name_H-M   'P 1'
#
loop_
_entity.id
_entity.type
_entity.pdbx_description
1 polymer ?
#
loop_
_entity_poly.entity_id
_entity_poly.type
_entity_poly.pdbx_seq_one_letter_code
_entity_poly.pdbx_strand_id
1 'polypeptide(L)'
;MIREAEVRRIAAAKKVDPMVIDLDYSLGWILLGMKNISPDLLGLIFKGGTCLRKCYFPDYRFSEDLDFTATTRISETEIKEVIASSFKWILEHDGPDFFVEPLRFEMVDDDYGKESYQIRVYYRGPLNWGGSPRSIKLDVTRAEKVLLPTVERKVFHPYSDNSFNSL
;
A
#
# COMPACT_ATOMS: atom_id res chain seq x y z
N MET A 1 2.74 13.25 -8.92
CA MET A 1 1.36 12.69 -8.73
C MET A 1 0.52 12.91 -9.99
N ILE A 2 -0.33 11.93 -10.38
CA ILE A 2 -1.27 12.09 -11.51
C ILE A 2 -2.32 13.19 -11.23
N ARG A 3 -2.98 13.68 -12.27
CA ARG A 3 -4.02 14.71 -12.12
C ARG A 3 -5.38 14.09 -11.84
N GLU A 4 -6.24 14.82 -11.14
CA GLU A 4 -7.63 14.42 -10.87
C GLU A 4 -8.39 13.99 -12.14
N ALA A 5 -8.20 14.72 -13.25
CA ALA A 5 -8.84 14.40 -14.53
C ALA A 5 -8.47 12.99 -15.05
N GLU A 6 -7.25 12.54 -14.81
CA GLU A 6 -6.84 11.18 -15.17
C GLU A 6 -7.54 10.14 -14.29
N VAL A 7 -7.61 10.37 -12.97
CA VAL A 7 -8.35 9.49 -12.04
C VAL A 7 -9.80 9.32 -12.50
N ARG A 8 -10.49 10.42 -12.80
CA ARG A 8 -11.90 10.39 -13.25
C ARG A 8 -12.06 9.69 -14.59
N ARG A 9 -11.13 9.89 -15.54
CA ARG A 9 -11.14 9.21 -16.84
C ARG A 9 -10.97 7.70 -16.68
N ILE A 10 -10.04 7.25 -15.86
CA ILE A 10 -9.81 5.82 -15.62
C ILE A 10 -11.01 5.20 -14.89
N ALA A 11 -11.55 5.87 -13.89
CA ALA A 11 -12.72 5.44 -13.15
C ALA A 11 -13.93 5.22 -14.07
N ALA A 12 -14.20 6.18 -14.96
CA ALA A 12 -15.27 6.06 -15.96
C ALA A 12 -15.06 4.86 -16.91
N ALA A 13 -13.82 4.66 -17.40
CA ALA A 13 -13.49 3.53 -18.27
C ALA A 13 -13.64 2.17 -17.56
N LYS A 14 -13.29 2.09 -16.29
CA LYS A 14 -13.41 0.88 -15.45
C LYS A 14 -14.78 0.72 -14.79
N LYS A 15 -15.69 1.72 -14.93
CA LYS A 15 -17.04 1.76 -14.33
C LYS A 15 -16.99 1.61 -12.78
N VAL A 16 -16.08 2.30 -12.15
CA VAL A 16 -15.91 2.34 -10.69
C VAL A 16 -15.96 3.78 -10.18
N ASP A 17 -16.15 3.94 -8.86
CA ASP A 17 -16.04 5.24 -8.22
C ASP A 17 -14.61 5.79 -8.37
N PRO A 18 -14.41 7.09 -8.66
CA PRO A 18 -13.08 7.72 -8.71
C PRO A 18 -12.23 7.48 -7.46
N MET A 19 -12.86 7.36 -6.30
CA MET A 19 -12.18 7.07 -5.04
C MET A 19 -11.49 5.71 -5.02
N VAL A 20 -11.98 4.73 -5.79
CA VAL A 20 -11.35 3.41 -5.93
C VAL A 20 -10.02 3.53 -6.68
N ILE A 21 -9.96 4.37 -7.71
CA ILE A 21 -8.75 4.62 -8.49
C ILE A 21 -7.72 5.41 -7.67
N ASP A 22 -8.18 6.44 -6.94
CA ASP A 22 -7.35 7.23 -6.03
C ASP A 22 -6.69 6.34 -4.95
N LEU A 23 -7.45 5.40 -4.39
CA LEU A 23 -6.95 4.43 -3.43
C LEU A 23 -5.95 3.46 -4.07
N ASP A 24 -6.29 2.84 -5.23
CA ASP A 24 -5.40 1.91 -5.92
C ASP A 24 -4.06 2.56 -6.32
N TYR A 25 -4.09 3.83 -6.73
CA TYR A 25 -2.91 4.64 -6.99
C TYR A 25 -2.04 4.80 -5.73
N SER A 26 -2.67 5.20 -4.61
CA SER A 26 -1.99 5.43 -3.34
C SER A 26 -1.39 4.14 -2.74
N LEU A 27 -2.08 3.00 -2.87
CA LEU A 27 -1.56 1.68 -2.49
C LEU A 27 -0.27 1.33 -3.26
N GLY A 28 -0.21 1.65 -4.56
CA GLY A 28 0.99 1.45 -5.38
C GLY A 28 2.18 2.25 -4.84
N TRP A 29 1.96 3.50 -4.46
CA TRP A 29 3.01 4.36 -3.90
C TRP A 29 3.54 3.88 -2.55
N ILE A 30 2.67 3.35 -1.67
CA ILE A 30 3.13 2.74 -0.41
C ILE A 30 4.07 1.57 -0.69
N LEU A 31 3.68 0.66 -1.59
CA LEU A 31 4.51 -0.49 -1.96
C LEU A 31 5.87 -0.06 -2.53
N LEU A 32 5.89 0.94 -3.41
CA LEU A 32 7.11 1.47 -4.00
C LEU A 32 7.99 2.12 -2.92
N GLY A 33 7.43 2.97 -2.06
CA GLY A 33 8.17 3.61 -0.97
C GLY A 33 8.77 2.60 -0.01
N MET A 34 8.00 1.60 0.42
CA MET A 34 8.51 0.53 1.28
C MET A 34 9.65 -0.25 0.62
N LYS A 35 9.52 -0.60 -0.66
CA LYS A 35 10.57 -1.31 -1.41
C LYS A 35 11.85 -0.50 -1.55
N ASN A 36 11.75 0.82 -1.73
CA ASN A 36 12.93 1.69 -1.83
C ASN A 36 13.65 1.88 -0.49
N ILE A 37 12.91 1.98 0.60
CA ILE A 37 13.49 2.15 1.94
C ILE A 37 14.04 0.83 2.49
N SER A 38 13.35 -0.27 2.25
CA SER A 38 13.73 -1.62 2.68
C SER A 38 13.62 -2.59 1.50
N PRO A 39 14.70 -2.84 0.74
CA PRO A 39 14.69 -3.68 -0.45
C PRO A 39 14.22 -5.11 -0.22
N ASP A 40 14.43 -5.65 0.97
CA ASP A 40 13.92 -6.95 1.41
C ASP A 40 12.54 -6.86 2.09
N LEU A 41 11.96 -5.66 2.15
CA LEU A 41 10.68 -5.36 2.82
C LEU A 41 10.64 -5.86 4.29
N LEU A 42 11.75 -5.84 5.01
CA LEU A 42 11.86 -6.41 6.37
C LEU A 42 11.50 -7.91 6.44
N GLY A 43 11.63 -8.65 5.37
CA GLY A 43 11.16 -10.04 5.27
C GLY A 43 9.64 -10.16 5.21
N LEU A 44 8.93 -9.10 4.84
CA LEU A 44 7.49 -9.13 4.62
C LEU A 44 7.16 -9.71 3.23
N ILE A 45 6.21 -10.63 3.20
CA ILE A 45 5.66 -11.19 1.95
C ILE A 45 4.32 -10.53 1.69
N PHE A 46 4.22 -9.83 0.57
CA PHE A 46 2.99 -9.22 0.12
C PHE A 46 2.00 -10.27 -0.39
N LYS A 47 0.74 -10.21 0.09
CA LYS A 47 -0.33 -11.17 -0.20
C LYS A 47 -1.68 -10.47 -0.39
N GLY A 48 -2.76 -11.23 -0.34
CA GLY A 48 -4.13 -10.71 -0.38
C GLY A 48 -4.62 -10.24 -1.73
N GLY A 49 -5.79 -9.60 -1.73
CA GLY A 49 -6.48 -9.15 -2.94
C GLY A 49 -5.71 -8.10 -3.73
N THR A 50 -5.06 -7.17 -3.03
CA THR A 50 -4.23 -6.13 -3.67
C THR A 50 -2.99 -6.73 -4.34
N CYS A 51 -2.36 -7.75 -3.73
CA CYS A 51 -1.25 -8.48 -4.35
C CYS A 51 -1.70 -9.18 -5.63
N LEU A 52 -2.83 -9.88 -5.62
CA LEU A 52 -3.36 -10.54 -6.82
C LEU A 52 -3.57 -9.53 -7.95
N ARG A 53 -4.17 -8.38 -7.67
CA ARG A 53 -4.41 -7.34 -8.65
C ARG A 53 -3.11 -6.68 -9.16
N LYS A 54 -2.24 -6.29 -8.24
CA LYS A 54 -1.05 -5.48 -8.59
C LYS A 54 0.14 -6.29 -9.10
N CYS A 55 0.18 -7.61 -8.86
CA CYS A 55 1.35 -8.43 -9.22
C CYS A 55 1.03 -9.61 -10.15
N TYR A 56 -0.25 -9.99 -10.29
CA TYR A 56 -0.63 -11.18 -11.05
C TYR A 56 -1.70 -10.91 -12.11
N PHE A 57 -2.80 -10.23 -11.76
CA PHE A 57 -3.98 -10.11 -12.60
C PHE A 57 -4.46 -8.65 -12.67
N PRO A 58 -4.00 -7.85 -13.64
CA PRO A 58 -4.30 -6.40 -13.69
C PRO A 58 -5.80 -6.07 -13.82
N ASP A 59 -6.61 -7.02 -14.27
CA ASP A 59 -8.06 -6.88 -14.36
C ASP A 59 -8.83 -7.52 -13.18
N TYR A 60 -8.11 -7.98 -12.14
CA TYR A 60 -8.75 -8.45 -10.92
C TYR A 60 -9.51 -7.32 -10.22
N ARG A 61 -10.46 -7.67 -9.36
CA ARG A 61 -11.22 -6.67 -8.60
C ARG A 61 -10.30 -5.74 -7.82
N PHE A 62 -10.69 -4.51 -7.65
CA PHE A 62 -10.00 -3.58 -6.74
C PHE A 62 -10.07 -4.09 -5.30
N SER A 63 -9.06 -3.78 -4.52
CA SER A 63 -8.93 -4.10 -3.11
C SER A 63 -8.44 -2.86 -2.36
N GLU A 64 -8.68 -2.80 -1.06
CA GLU A 64 -8.54 -1.57 -0.27
C GLU A 64 -7.38 -1.62 0.73
N ASP A 65 -6.87 -2.82 1.01
CA ASP A 65 -5.92 -3.08 2.06
C ASP A 65 -4.58 -3.60 1.50
N LEU A 66 -3.52 -3.47 2.29
CA LEU A 66 -2.23 -4.10 2.04
C LEU A 66 -2.00 -5.20 3.08
N ASP A 67 -1.96 -6.44 2.62
CA ASP A 67 -1.78 -7.61 3.47
C ASP A 67 -0.35 -8.16 3.33
N PHE A 68 0.29 -8.42 4.46
CA PHE A 68 1.62 -8.99 4.52
C PHE A 68 1.70 -10.16 5.50
N THR A 69 2.64 -11.07 5.23
CA THR A 69 3.09 -12.09 6.19
C THR A 69 4.54 -11.83 6.53
N ALA A 70 4.86 -11.71 7.81
CA ALA A 70 6.23 -11.60 8.27
C ALA A 70 6.89 -12.99 8.32
N THR A 71 8.01 -13.16 7.62
CA THR A 71 8.80 -14.41 7.64
C THR A 71 9.86 -14.42 8.73
N THR A 72 10.16 -13.25 9.28
CA THR A 72 11.10 -13.05 10.38
C THR A 72 10.41 -12.36 11.55
N ARG A 73 11.06 -12.38 12.70
CA ARG A 73 10.57 -11.60 13.84
C ARG A 73 10.84 -10.12 13.57
N ILE A 74 9.79 -9.35 13.47
CA ILE A 74 9.83 -7.91 13.22
C ILE A 74 9.17 -7.18 14.39
N SER A 75 9.78 -6.10 14.85
CA SER A 75 9.24 -5.25 15.91
C SER A 75 8.33 -4.16 15.36
N GLU A 76 7.47 -3.65 16.23
CA GLU A 76 6.64 -2.47 15.94
C GLU A 76 7.48 -1.26 15.53
N THR A 77 8.62 -1.04 16.19
CA THR A 77 9.52 0.08 15.92
C THR A 77 10.07 0.01 14.49
N GLU A 78 10.59 -1.16 14.07
CA GLU A 78 11.13 -1.36 12.72
C GLU A 78 10.08 -1.09 11.64
N ILE A 79 8.85 -1.58 11.83
CA ILE A 79 7.76 -1.33 10.88
C ILE A 79 7.44 0.17 10.82
N LYS A 80 7.31 0.84 11.96
CA LYS A 80 7.03 2.27 12.02
C LYS A 80 8.10 3.12 11.35
N GLU A 81 9.37 2.78 11.55
CA GLU A 81 10.51 3.48 10.95
C GLU A 81 10.51 3.33 9.42
N VAL A 82 10.28 2.13 8.90
CA VAL A 82 10.19 1.90 7.45
C VAL A 82 9.00 2.64 6.86
N ILE A 83 7.84 2.58 7.48
CA ILE A 83 6.64 3.29 6.99
C ILE A 83 6.89 4.81 6.98
N ALA A 84 7.39 5.39 8.07
CA ALA A 84 7.63 6.83 8.15
C ALA A 84 8.67 7.29 7.12
N SER A 85 9.76 6.54 6.96
CA SER A 85 10.79 6.83 5.96
C SER A 85 10.23 6.69 4.53
N SER A 86 9.37 5.69 4.30
CA SER A 86 8.68 5.51 3.02
C SER A 86 7.79 6.70 2.68
N PHE A 87 7.03 7.21 3.64
CA PHE A 87 6.16 8.38 3.42
C PHE A 87 6.94 9.63 3.08
N LYS A 88 8.07 9.86 3.79
CA LYS A 88 8.98 10.96 3.46
C LYS A 88 9.50 10.83 2.04
N TRP A 89 10.01 9.65 1.68
CA TRP A 89 10.50 9.36 0.35
C TRP A 89 9.42 9.56 -0.74
N ILE A 90 8.18 9.09 -0.49
CA ILE A 90 7.05 9.26 -1.41
C ILE A 90 6.76 10.75 -1.66
N LEU A 91 6.75 11.56 -0.60
CA LEU A 91 6.49 12.99 -0.71
C LEU A 91 7.60 13.70 -1.51
N GLU A 92 8.86 13.33 -1.30
CA GLU A 92 10.02 13.86 -2.05
C GLU A 92 9.99 13.49 -3.55
N HIS A 93 9.19 12.47 -3.93
CA HIS A 93 9.04 11.99 -5.32
C HIS A 93 7.67 12.30 -5.93
N ASP A 94 7.02 13.36 -5.46
CA ASP A 94 5.71 13.82 -5.96
C ASP A 94 4.57 12.80 -5.86
N GLY A 95 4.65 11.88 -4.90
CA GLY A 95 3.59 10.92 -4.58
C GLY A 95 2.48 11.52 -3.71
N PRO A 96 1.51 10.71 -3.25
CA PRO A 96 0.49 11.11 -2.30
C PRO A 96 1.07 11.56 -0.95
N ASP A 97 0.37 12.47 -0.28
CA ASP A 97 0.74 12.91 1.06
C ASP A 97 0.17 11.96 2.13
N PHE A 98 1.05 11.30 2.87
CA PHE A 98 0.73 10.39 3.98
C PHE A 98 0.99 11.02 5.37
N PHE A 99 1.33 12.31 5.45
CA PHE A 99 1.56 13.01 6.72
C PHE A 99 0.34 13.80 7.20
N VAL A 100 -0.81 13.60 6.60
CA VAL A 100 -2.04 14.35 6.90
C VAL A 100 -2.62 14.07 8.30
N GLU A 101 -2.38 12.89 8.84
CA GLU A 101 -2.67 12.51 10.25
C GLU A 101 -1.65 11.48 10.75
N PRO A 102 -1.43 11.37 12.07
CA PRO A 102 -0.60 10.32 12.64
C PRO A 102 -1.14 8.93 12.29
N LEU A 103 -0.26 8.01 11.93
CA LEU A 103 -0.65 6.62 11.75
C LEU A 103 -1.14 6.01 13.08
N ARG A 104 -2.10 5.10 12.99
CA ARG A 104 -2.55 4.29 14.14
C ARG A 104 -1.96 2.90 14.00
N PHE A 105 -1.44 2.39 15.09
CA PHE A 105 -0.81 1.09 15.17
C PHE A 105 -1.46 0.30 16.30
N GLU A 106 -1.97 -0.88 15.99
CA GLU A 106 -2.61 -1.77 16.94
C GLU A 106 -2.06 -3.18 16.78
N MET A 107 -1.80 -3.84 17.89
CA MET A 107 -1.52 -5.26 17.91
C MET A 107 -2.82 -5.99 18.21
N VAL A 108 -3.20 -6.91 17.36
CA VAL A 108 -4.43 -7.68 17.49
C VAL A 108 -4.14 -9.16 17.35
N ASP A 109 -4.90 -9.97 18.07
CA ASP A 109 -4.94 -11.41 17.83
C ASP A 109 -6.02 -11.71 16.80
N ASP A 110 -5.70 -12.53 15.81
CA ASP A 110 -6.72 -13.00 14.88
C ASP A 110 -7.63 -14.05 15.57
N ASP A 111 -8.68 -14.48 14.87
CA ASP A 111 -9.64 -15.47 15.38
C ASP A 111 -9.01 -16.84 15.72
N TYR A 112 -7.76 -17.05 15.34
CA TYR A 112 -6.96 -18.26 15.61
C TYR A 112 -5.85 -18.01 16.65
N GLY A 113 -5.86 -16.86 17.33
CA GLY A 113 -4.84 -16.47 18.32
C GLY A 113 -3.47 -16.15 17.72
N LYS A 114 -3.40 -15.79 16.44
CA LYS A 114 -2.17 -15.33 15.81
C LYS A 114 -2.02 -13.84 15.96
N GLU A 115 -0.91 -13.41 16.53
CA GLU A 115 -0.56 -12.00 16.63
C GLU A 115 -0.41 -11.37 15.23
N SER A 116 -1.06 -10.23 15.02
CA SER A 116 -0.90 -9.41 13.84
C SER A 116 -0.80 -7.93 14.19
N TYR A 117 -0.11 -7.17 13.36
CA TYR A 117 -0.11 -5.73 13.44
C TYR A 117 -1.14 -5.18 12.46
N GLN A 118 -2.04 -4.35 12.95
CA GLN A 118 -2.94 -3.54 12.14
C GLN A 118 -2.47 -2.10 12.16
N ILE A 119 -2.17 -1.57 10.98
CA ILE A 119 -1.67 -0.22 10.82
C ILE A 119 -2.65 0.54 9.93
N ARG A 120 -3.15 1.67 10.43
CA ARG A 120 -3.99 2.56 9.65
C ARG A 120 -3.22 3.82 9.32
N VAL A 121 -3.03 4.05 8.05
CA VAL A 121 -2.37 5.25 7.51
C VAL A 121 -3.39 6.15 6.85
N TYR A 122 -3.22 7.45 6.99
CA TYR A 122 -4.12 8.46 6.42
C TYR A 122 -3.42 9.15 5.25
N TYR A 123 -4.17 9.50 4.21
CA TYR A 123 -3.57 10.07 3.01
C TYR A 123 -4.47 11.08 2.29
N ARG A 124 -3.82 11.91 1.48
CA ARG A 124 -4.42 12.71 0.42
C ARG A 124 -3.80 12.32 -0.91
N GLY A 125 -4.62 11.75 -1.77
CA GLY A 125 -4.26 11.33 -3.12
C GLY A 125 -4.57 12.37 -4.18
N PRO A 126 -4.56 11.96 -5.46
CA PRO A 126 -4.79 12.84 -6.61
C PRO A 126 -6.13 13.56 -6.62
N LEU A 127 -7.17 13.01 -5.99
CA LEU A 127 -8.47 13.66 -5.91
C LEU A 127 -8.49 14.84 -4.91
N ASN A 128 -7.55 14.88 -3.97
CA ASN A 128 -7.38 15.97 -3.00
C ASN A 128 -8.69 16.53 -2.42
N TRP A 129 -9.58 15.65 -1.98
CA TRP A 129 -10.86 16.04 -1.39
C TRP A 129 -10.65 16.94 -0.17
N GLY A 130 -11.39 18.07 -0.13
CA GLY A 130 -11.32 19.03 0.97
C GLY A 130 -11.94 18.57 2.31
N GLY A 131 -12.24 17.28 2.47
CA GLY A 131 -12.79 16.68 3.67
C GLY A 131 -11.75 16.00 4.56
N SER A 132 -12.21 15.11 5.42
CA SER A 132 -11.33 14.27 6.23
C SER A 132 -10.45 13.39 5.36
N PRO A 133 -9.17 13.18 5.75
CA PRO A 133 -8.27 12.29 5.02
C PRO A 133 -8.85 10.88 4.92
N ARG A 134 -8.54 10.20 3.83
CA ARG A 134 -8.88 8.79 3.66
C ARG A 134 -7.85 7.93 4.39
N SER A 135 -8.22 6.70 4.69
CA SER A 135 -7.29 5.78 5.34
C SER A 135 -7.09 4.50 4.53
N ILE A 136 -5.89 3.95 4.63
CA ILE A 136 -5.49 2.64 4.13
C ILE A 136 -5.15 1.78 5.33
N LYS A 137 -5.56 0.51 5.29
CA LYS A 137 -5.20 -0.49 6.28
C LYS A 137 -4.03 -1.32 5.76
N LEU A 138 -3.02 -1.50 6.61
CA LEU A 138 -1.95 -2.46 6.39
C LEU A 138 -2.05 -3.52 7.48
N ASP A 139 -2.14 -4.78 7.08
CA ASP A 139 -2.17 -5.93 7.99
C ASP A 139 -0.87 -6.72 7.85
N VAL A 140 -0.20 -6.97 8.99
CA VAL A 140 1.03 -7.78 9.03
C VAL A 140 0.83 -8.96 9.97
N THR A 141 0.58 -10.14 9.39
CA THR A 141 0.44 -11.38 10.15
C THR A 141 1.82 -11.92 10.53
N ARG A 142 2.04 -12.20 11.83
CA ARG A 142 3.35 -12.58 12.37
C ARG A 142 3.62 -14.08 12.47
N ALA A 143 2.60 -14.90 12.50
CA ALA A 143 2.72 -16.33 12.78
C ALA A 143 2.19 -17.22 11.67
N GLU A 144 2.09 -16.72 10.44
CA GLU A 144 1.63 -17.49 9.31
C GLU A 144 2.78 -18.28 8.67
N LYS A 145 2.55 -19.57 8.43
CA LYS A 145 3.55 -20.41 7.78
C LYS A 145 3.48 -20.27 6.27
N VAL A 146 4.57 -19.83 5.67
CA VAL A 146 4.72 -19.78 4.21
C VAL A 146 5.17 -21.14 3.71
N LEU A 147 4.33 -21.81 2.93
CA LEU A 147 4.54 -23.18 2.47
C LEU A 147 5.26 -23.27 1.12
N LEU A 148 5.11 -22.23 0.29
CA LEU A 148 5.68 -22.21 -1.07
C LEU A 148 6.82 -21.19 -1.14
N PRO A 149 7.76 -21.36 -2.09
CA PRO A 149 8.80 -20.36 -2.34
C PRO A 149 8.19 -19.01 -2.70
N THR A 150 8.78 -17.95 -2.17
CA THR A 150 8.42 -16.58 -2.55
C THR A 150 9.00 -16.23 -3.91
N VAL A 151 8.32 -15.35 -4.64
CA VAL A 151 8.76 -14.86 -5.94
C VAL A 151 8.73 -13.35 -5.96
N GLU A 152 9.72 -12.74 -6.59
CA GLU A 152 9.70 -11.31 -6.88
C GLU A 152 8.86 -11.05 -8.13
N ARG A 153 8.01 -10.02 -8.06
CA ARG A 153 7.17 -9.61 -9.18
C ARG A 153 7.12 -8.10 -9.29
N LYS A 154 7.03 -7.63 -10.54
CA LYS A 154 6.80 -6.22 -10.82
C LYS A 154 5.37 -5.84 -10.37
N VAL A 155 5.27 -4.69 -9.71
CA VAL A 155 3.97 -4.09 -9.36
C VAL A 155 3.40 -3.38 -10.60
N PHE A 156 2.18 -3.69 -10.97
CA PHE A 156 1.47 -2.99 -12.05
C PHE A 156 1.05 -1.60 -11.59
N HIS A 157 1.47 -0.59 -12.35
CA HIS A 157 1.13 0.81 -12.13
C HIS A 157 0.61 1.41 -13.44
N PRO A 158 -0.70 1.24 -13.76
CA PRO A 158 -1.28 1.63 -15.04
C PRO A 158 -1.66 3.11 -15.10
N TYR A 159 -0.79 3.98 -14.59
CA TYR A 159 -0.96 5.43 -14.52
C TYR A 159 0.14 6.14 -15.28
N SER A 160 -0.12 7.39 -15.71
CA SER A 160 0.82 8.19 -16.49
C SER A 160 1.93 8.85 -15.63
N ASP A 161 2.11 8.39 -14.43
CA ASP A 161 3.02 8.93 -13.44
C ASP A 161 4.49 8.64 -13.80
N ASN A 162 5.15 9.61 -14.40
CA ASN A 162 6.56 9.46 -14.79
C ASN A 162 7.48 9.30 -13.58
N SER A 163 7.17 9.95 -12.45
CA SER A 163 7.95 9.81 -11.22
C SER A 163 7.96 8.36 -10.74
N PHE A 164 6.79 7.69 -10.75
CA PHE A 164 6.69 6.29 -10.40
C PHE A 164 7.40 5.38 -11.41
N ASN A 165 7.20 5.61 -12.70
CA ASN A 165 7.69 4.73 -13.76
C ASN A 165 9.21 4.85 -14.00
N SER A 166 9.85 5.89 -13.49
CA SER A 166 11.30 6.09 -13.58
C SER A 166 12.09 5.45 -12.43
N LEU A 167 11.40 4.93 -11.42
CA LEU A 167 11.95 4.29 -10.22
C LEU A 167 11.81 2.78 -10.30
#